data_e84a297caf9b9108bcb70bfe468afcb0
#
_entry.id   e84a297caf9b9108bcb70bfe468afcb0
#
_cell.length_a   1.000
_cell.length_b   1.000
_cell.length_c   1.000
_cell.angle_alpha   90.00
_cell.angle_beta   90.00
_cell.angle_gamma   90.00
#
_symmetry.space_group_name_H-M   'P 1'
#
loop_
_entity.id
_entity.type
_entity.pdbx_description
1 polymer ?
#
loop_
_entity_poly.entity_id
_entity_poly.type
_entity_poly.pdbx_seq_one_letter_code
_entity_poly.pdbx_strand_id
1 'polypeptide(L)'
;MTELQIRDMTVGDIDAAAALYRSGGWGERRSFLERILANPNCQLLAGVRDGAIVATGLATVNGPVGWVGMIFVDPSQRSQGFGRALTEAACARLDEAGCKTQALIASEFGRPLYEKMGFRIEAWYQMMEAPPLDVAPTSRPGTTLRPMRHEDVDRVGRLDLRATGEDRRSLLGPLSESGWLLEAGDELLGFLIGMPQAAALIAPSPRDATCLLDLLRHLATRSRGNARAAVVLGNEPALRQLESSGWSPTFATPRMLRGESIPWEPALIWGLLGFSFG
;
A
#
# COMPACT_ATOMS: atom_id res chain seq x y z
N MET A 1 -22.41 -16.13 24.29
CA MET A 1 -21.38 -16.04 23.22
C MET A 1 -20.26 -15.17 23.77
N THR A 2 -19.02 -15.63 23.70
CA THR A 2 -17.86 -14.88 24.21
C THR A 2 -17.65 -13.66 23.37
N GLU A 3 -17.39 -12.51 24.01
CA GLU A 3 -17.15 -11.22 23.38
C GLU A 3 -15.81 -11.23 22.63
N LEU A 4 -15.68 -10.47 21.54
CA LEU A 4 -14.41 -10.28 20.84
C LEU A 4 -13.50 -9.38 21.69
N GLN A 5 -12.35 -9.91 22.08
CA GLN A 5 -11.29 -9.12 22.71
C GLN A 5 -10.33 -8.60 21.64
N ILE A 6 -10.14 -7.28 21.57
CA ILE A 6 -9.16 -6.65 20.67
C ILE A 6 -7.96 -6.22 21.49
N ARG A 7 -6.77 -6.63 21.05
CA ARG A 7 -5.47 -6.27 21.63
C ARG A 7 -4.40 -6.10 20.59
N ASP A 8 -3.29 -5.53 20.98
CA ASP A 8 -2.11 -5.47 20.10
C ASP A 8 -1.61 -6.89 19.82
N MET A 9 -1.17 -7.11 18.59
CA MET A 9 -0.57 -8.38 18.17
C MET A 9 0.88 -8.44 18.64
N THR A 10 1.33 -9.61 19.06
CA THR A 10 2.69 -9.89 19.48
C THR A 10 3.39 -10.83 18.51
N VAL A 11 4.72 -11.00 18.65
CA VAL A 11 5.48 -11.98 17.86
C VAL A 11 4.92 -13.40 18.01
N GLY A 12 4.40 -13.75 19.20
CA GLY A 12 3.77 -15.06 19.46
C GLY A 12 2.48 -15.32 18.70
N ASP A 13 1.87 -14.26 18.15
CA ASP A 13 0.60 -14.35 17.41
C ASP A 13 0.81 -14.59 15.90
N ILE A 14 2.04 -14.41 15.40
CA ILE A 14 2.34 -14.41 13.96
C ILE A 14 1.88 -15.71 13.28
N ASP A 15 2.13 -16.85 13.88
CA ASP A 15 1.76 -18.16 13.29
C ASP A 15 0.25 -18.32 13.15
N ALA A 16 -0.49 -17.94 14.19
CA ALA A 16 -1.94 -17.99 14.20
C ALA A 16 -2.54 -17.01 13.18
N ALA A 17 -2.03 -15.77 13.15
CA ALA A 17 -2.46 -14.76 12.18
C ALA A 17 -2.13 -15.16 10.73
N ALA A 18 -0.95 -15.71 10.47
CA ALA A 18 -0.57 -16.21 9.15
C ALA A 18 -1.47 -17.39 8.71
N ALA A 19 -1.80 -18.30 9.63
CA ALA A 19 -2.73 -19.38 9.35
C ALA A 19 -4.14 -18.85 9.02
N LEU A 20 -4.62 -17.84 9.75
CA LEU A 20 -5.89 -17.17 9.49
C LEU A 20 -5.93 -16.55 8.09
N TYR A 21 -4.88 -15.86 7.65
CA TYR A 21 -4.81 -15.30 6.29
C TYR A 21 -4.79 -16.38 5.21
N ARG A 22 -4.04 -17.48 5.41
CA ARG A 22 -4.02 -18.61 4.46
C ARG A 22 -5.40 -19.24 4.31
N SER A 23 -6.09 -19.51 5.39
CA SER A 23 -7.44 -20.09 5.36
C SER A 23 -8.46 -19.19 4.67
N GLY A 24 -8.27 -17.88 4.75
CA GLY A 24 -9.10 -16.87 4.09
C GLY A 24 -8.69 -16.51 2.66
N GLY A 25 -7.71 -17.19 2.08
CA GLY A 25 -7.28 -16.98 0.69
C GLY A 25 -6.35 -15.79 0.47
N TRP A 26 -5.81 -15.17 1.55
CA TRP A 26 -4.87 -14.03 1.43
C TRP A 26 -3.41 -14.45 1.25
N GLY A 27 -3.15 -15.77 1.16
CA GLY A 27 -1.83 -16.35 0.94
C GLY A 27 -0.91 -16.29 2.16
N GLU A 28 0.39 -16.52 1.92
CA GLU A 28 1.38 -16.50 2.99
C GLU A 28 1.73 -15.07 3.40
N ARG A 29 1.61 -14.78 4.70
CA ARG A 29 1.81 -13.43 5.25
C ARG A 29 2.81 -13.36 6.41
N ARG A 30 3.46 -14.47 6.79
CA ARG A 30 4.40 -14.51 7.93
C ARG A 30 5.45 -13.40 7.84
N SER A 31 6.26 -13.39 6.79
CA SER A 31 7.35 -12.41 6.64
C SER A 31 6.85 -10.96 6.53
N PHE A 32 5.63 -10.77 6.02
CA PHE A 32 4.97 -9.46 6.04
C PHE A 32 4.63 -9.04 7.47
N LEU A 33 4.01 -9.92 8.27
CA LEU A 33 3.64 -9.66 9.66
C LEU A 33 4.88 -9.36 10.52
N GLU A 34 5.96 -10.11 10.35
CA GLU A 34 7.25 -9.89 11.04
C GLU A 34 7.79 -8.48 10.77
N ARG A 35 7.81 -8.06 9.51
CA ARG A 35 8.27 -6.70 9.13
C ARG A 35 7.38 -5.61 9.70
N ILE A 36 6.06 -5.80 9.67
CA ILE A 36 5.12 -4.79 10.18
C ILE A 36 5.22 -4.66 11.69
N LEU A 37 5.34 -5.76 12.42
CA LEU A 37 5.56 -5.73 13.87
C LEU A 37 6.88 -5.07 14.28
N ALA A 38 7.90 -5.13 13.44
CA ALA A 38 9.18 -4.47 13.68
C ALA A 38 9.16 -2.96 13.39
N ASN A 39 8.10 -2.44 12.73
CA ASN A 39 7.99 -1.03 12.38
C ASN A 39 7.22 -0.28 13.47
N PRO A 40 7.83 0.70 14.16
CA PRO A 40 7.20 1.43 15.28
C PRO A 40 5.99 2.27 14.85
N ASN A 41 5.87 2.59 13.56
CA ASN A 41 4.73 3.33 13.02
C ASN A 41 3.54 2.43 12.64
N CYS A 42 3.67 1.12 12.86
CA CYS A 42 2.66 0.12 12.53
C CYS A 42 2.16 -0.59 13.79
N GLN A 43 0.87 -0.63 13.98
CA GLN A 43 0.22 -1.34 15.09
C GLN A 43 -0.71 -2.41 14.53
N LEU A 44 -0.28 -3.67 14.60
CA LEU A 44 -1.12 -4.81 14.26
C LEU A 44 -2.06 -5.14 15.42
N LEU A 45 -3.33 -5.35 15.13
CA LEU A 45 -4.37 -5.71 16.07
C LEU A 45 -4.80 -7.16 15.87
N ALA A 46 -4.97 -7.88 16.97
CA ALA A 46 -5.56 -9.21 17.03
C ALA A 46 -6.95 -9.13 17.65
N GLY A 47 -7.94 -9.63 16.94
CA GLY A 47 -9.27 -9.92 17.48
C GLY A 47 -9.34 -11.38 17.96
N VAL A 48 -9.42 -11.56 19.27
CA VAL A 48 -9.36 -12.87 19.94
C VAL A 48 -10.74 -13.25 20.43
N ARG A 49 -11.14 -14.48 20.17
CA ARG A 49 -12.37 -15.09 20.69
C ARG A 49 -12.10 -16.53 21.10
N ASP A 50 -12.52 -16.91 22.29
CA ASP A 50 -12.32 -18.25 22.85
C ASP A 50 -10.83 -18.69 22.80
N GLY A 51 -9.89 -17.73 23.01
CA GLY A 51 -8.45 -17.95 22.98
C GLY A 51 -7.83 -18.06 21.58
N ALA A 52 -8.62 -17.99 20.50
CA ALA A 52 -8.14 -18.04 19.14
C ALA A 52 -8.18 -16.65 18.45
N ILE A 53 -7.20 -16.36 17.58
CA ILE A 53 -7.23 -15.18 16.71
C ILE A 53 -8.22 -15.46 15.57
N VAL A 54 -9.31 -14.71 15.55
CA VAL A 54 -10.39 -14.83 14.56
C VAL A 54 -10.49 -13.62 13.64
N ALA A 55 -9.76 -12.56 13.95
CA ALA A 55 -9.76 -11.35 13.14
C ALA A 55 -8.47 -10.54 13.36
N THR A 56 -8.13 -9.68 12.40
CA THR A 56 -6.95 -8.81 12.45
C THR A 56 -7.27 -7.43 11.95
N GLY A 57 -6.42 -6.46 12.31
CA GLY A 57 -6.44 -5.09 11.81
C GLY A 57 -5.04 -4.49 11.86
N LEU A 58 -4.84 -3.40 11.15
CA LEU A 58 -3.59 -2.64 11.14
C LEU A 58 -3.90 -1.15 11.18
N ALA A 59 -3.21 -0.43 12.04
CA ALA A 59 -3.08 1.02 12.02
C ALA A 59 -1.64 1.39 11.66
N THR A 60 -1.45 2.27 10.68
CA THR A 60 -0.13 2.76 10.26
C THR A 60 -0.10 4.28 10.30
N VAL A 61 0.93 4.86 10.91
CA VAL A 61 1.11 6.31 11.05
C VAL A 61 2.10 6.82 10.01
N ASN A 62 1.64 7.69 9.11
CA ASN A 62 2.43 8.34 8.07
C ASN A 62 2.41 9.88 8.27
N GLY A 63 3.01 10.36 9.37
CA GLY A 63 2.91 11.76 9.79
C GLY A 63 1.49 12.11 10.21
N PRO A 64 0.84 13.14 9.62
CA PRO A 64 -0.52 13.53 9.98
C PRO A 64 -1.61 12.60 9.42
N VAL A 65 -1.24 11.64 8.60
CA VAL A 65 -2.14 10.68 7.96
C VAL A 65 -1.96 9.30 8.57
N GLY A 66 -3.07 8.71 9.02
CA GLY A 66 -3.11 7.34 9.49
C GLY A 66 -3.79 6.43 8.47
N TRP A 67 -3.30 5.20 8.31
CA TRP A 67 -3.90 4.20 7.44
C TRP A 67 -4.54 3.08 8.25
N VAL A 68 -5.76 2.74 7.89
CA VAL A 68 -6.45 1.53 8.36
C VAL A 68 -6.32 0.46 7.29
N GLY A 69 -5.73 -0.66 7.65
CA GLY A 69 -5.49 -1.77 6.74
C GLY A 69 -5.65 -3.13 7.39
N MET A 70 -5.46 -4.19 6.61
CA MET A 70 -5.46 -5.58 7.08
C MET A 70 -6.69 -5.96 7.91
N ILE A 71 -7.85 -5.29 7.70
CA ILE A 71 -9.10 -5.66 8.34
C ILE A 71 -9.56 -6.98 7.73
N PHE A 72 -9.33 -8.05 8.47
CA PHE A 72 -9.69 -9.40 8.07
C PHE A 72 -10.45 -10.10 9.18
N VAL A 73 -11.53 -10.77 8.83
CA VAL A 73 -12.32 -11.58 9.76
C VAL A 73 -12.46 -12.97 9.16
N ASP A 74 -12.21 -13.98 9.99
CA ASP A 74 -12.45 -15.39 9.62
C ASP A 74 -13.82 -15.53 8.95
N PRO A 75 -13.89 -16.14 7.76
CA PRO A 75 -15.16 -16.31 7.04
C PRO A 75 -16.28 -16.89 7.90
N SER A 76 -15.96 -17.81 8.81
CA SER A 76 -16.93 -18.44 9.73
C SER A 76 -17.41 -17.52 10.85
N GLN A 77 -16.72 -16.39 11.08
CA GLN A 77 -16.99 -15.42 12.16
C GLN A 77 -17.52 -14.08 11.64
N ARG A 78 -17.82 -13.98 10.34
CA ARG A 78 -18.35 -12.75 9.73
C ARG A 78 -19.77 -12.44 10.21
N SER A 79 -20.25 -11.23 9.87
CA SER A 79 -21.59 -10.74 10.21
C SER A 79 -21.88 -10.59 11.72
N GLN A 80 -20.85 -10.64 12.56
CA GLN A 80 -20.93 -10.46 14.02
C GLN A 80 -20.39 -9.10 14.50
N GLY A 81 -20.12 -8.15 13.57
CA GLY A 81 -19.62 -6.82 13.93
C GLY A 81 -18.10 -6.73 14.11
N PHE A 82 -17.35 -7.82 13.98
CA PHE A 82 -15.90 -7.87 14.28
C PHE A 82 -15.07 -6.96 13.36
N GLY A 83 -15.42 -6.90 12.07
CA GLY A 83 -14.76 -5.97 11.15
C GLY A 83 -14.94 -4.51 11.54
N ARG A 84 -16.14 -4.15 12.03
CA ARG A 84 -16.42 -2.81 12.56
C ARG A 84 -15.59 -2.53 13.80
N ALA A 85 -15.62 -3.43 14.79
CA ALA A 85 -14.88 -3.27 16.03
C ALA A 85 -13.36 -3.10 15.81
N LEU A 86 -12.77 -3.88 14.89
CA LEU A 86 -11.35 -3.73 14.53
C LEU A 86 -11.06 -2.43 13.80
N THR A 87 -11.95 -1.99 12.92
CA THR A 87 -11.78 -0.69 12.25
C THR A 87 -11.87 0.46 13.26
N GLU A 88 -12.82 0.41 14.20
CA GLU A 88 -12.94 1.39 15.29
C GLU A 88 -11.69 1.41 16.17
N ALA A 89 -11.17 0.23 16.53
CA ALA A 89 -9.93 0.11 17.30
C ALA A 89 -8.71 0.68 16.55
N ALA A 90 -8.57 0.37 15.25
CA ALA A 90 -7.50 0.93 14.43
C ALA A 90 -7.61 2.46 14.33
N CYS A 91 -8.83 2.98 14.10
CA CYS A 91 -9.08 4.41 14.08
C CYS A 91 -8.72 5.08 15.41
N ALA A 92 -9.07 4.47 16.55
CA ALA A 92 -8.73 5.00 17.86
C ALA A 92 -7.20 5.10 18.08
N ARG A 93 -6.42 4.10 17.63
CA ARG A 93 -4.95 4.14 17.65
C ARG A 93 -4.39 5.31 16.83
N LEU A 94 -4.99 5.58 15.68
CA LEU A 94 -4.57 6.69 14.83
C LEU A 94 -4.95 8.04 15.43
N ASP A 95 -6.12 8.15 16.10
CA ASP A 95 -6.53 9.35 16.83
C ASP A 95 -5.59 9.61 18.02
N GLU A 96 -5.23 8.57 18.79
CA GLU A 96 -4.25 8.62 19.89
C GLU A 96 -2.85 9.05 19.39
N ALA A 97 -2.45 8.62 18.18
CA ALA A 97 -1.20 9.03 17.56
C ALA A 97 -1.24 10.46 16.97
N GLY A 98 -2.38 11.15 17.05
CA GLY A 98 -2.54 12.54 16.58
C GLY A 98 -2.75 12.65 15.06
N CYS A 99 -3.12 11.58 14.37
CA CYS A 99 -3.44 11.62 12.95
C CYS A 99 -4.72 12.44 12.73
N LYS A 100 -4.64 13.46 11.89
CA LYS A 100 -5.78 14.32 11.55
C LYS A 100 -6.65 13.75 10.44
N THR A 101 -6.09 12.85 9.67
CA THR A 101 -6.74 12.17 8.56
C THR A 101 -6.52 10.68 8.66
N GLN A 102 -7.56 9.92 8.45
CA GLN A 102 -7.52 8.47 8.39
C GLN A 102 -7.88 8.03 6.98
N ALA A 103 -7.04 7.21 6.39
CA ALA A 103 -7.16 6.71 5.03
C ALA A 103 -7.31 5.20 5.01
N LEU A 104 -7.97 4.69 3.99
CA LEU A 104 -8.00 3.27 3.65
C LEU A 104 -8.31 3.07 2.17
N ILE A 105 -8.00 1.89 1.65
CA ILE A 105 -8.51 1.40 0.38
C ILE A 105 -9.58 0.36 0.68
N ALA A 106 -10.80 0.62 0.20
CA ALA A 106 -11.95 -0.22 0.52
C ALA A 106 -12.15 -1.31 -0.52
N SER A 107 -12.32 -2.54 -0.06
CA SER A 107 -12.93 -3.56 -0.91
C SER A 107 -14.41 -3.26 -1.13
N GLU A 108 -15.00 -3.84 -2.15
CA GLU A 108 -16.44 -3.73 -2.40
C GLU A 108 -17.28 -4.15 -1.17
N PHE A 109 -16.86 -5.20 -0.48
CA PHE A 109 -17.48 -5.67 0.76
C PHE A 109 -17.32 -4.71 1.94
N GLY A 110 -16.14 -4.08 2.07
CA GLY A 110 -15.83 -3.19 3.20
C GLY A 110 -16.43 -1.81 3.06
N ARG A 111 -16.60 -1.33 1.84
CA ARG A 111 -17.05 0.06 1.56
C ARG A 111 -18.31 0.48 2.33
N PRO A 112 -19.43 -0.29 2.34
CA PRO A 112 -20.63 0.12 3.07
C PRO A 112 -20.42 0.26 4.59
N LEU A 113 -19.47 -0.50 5.15
CA LEU A 113 -19.08 -0.36 6.55
C LEU A 113 -18.38 0.98 6.78
N TYR A 114 -17.36 1.27 5.96
CA TYR A 114 -16.55 2.47 6.10
C TYR A 114 -17.36 3.77 5.85
N GLU A 115 -18.28 3.75 4.90
CA GLU A 115 -19.24 4.86 4.69
C GLU A 115 -20.06 5.15 5.95
N LYS A 116 -20.58 4.09 6.62
CA LYS A 116 -21.31 4.22 7.90
C LYS A 116 -20.44 4.70 9.07
N MET A 117 -19.11 4.59 8.95
CA MET A 117 -18.13 5.06 9.93
C MET A 117 -17.60 6.47 9.60
N GLY A 118 -18.19 7.14 8.61
CA GLY A 118 -17.86 8.51 8.24
C GLY A 118 -16.69 8.64 7.26
N PHE A 119 -16.21 7.55 6.68
CA PHE A 119 -15.28 7.61 5.56
C PHE A 119 -16.02 8.02 4.29
N ARG A 120 -15.42 8.90 3.51
CA ARG A 120 -15.90 9.33 2.19
C ARG A 120 -14.92 8.96 1.11
N ILE A 121 -15.41 8.66 -0.08
CA ILE A 121 -14.55 8.41 -1.24
C ILE A 121 -13.86 9.71 -1.62
N GLU A 122 -12.53 9.68 -1.69
CA GLU A 122 -11.70 10.79 -2.16
C GLU A 122 -11.32 10.60 -3.63
N ALA A 123 -10.89 9.39 -3.99
CA ALA A 123 -10.46 9.05 -5.32
C ALA A 123 -10.70 7.56 -5.61
N TRP A 124 -10.63 7.19 -6.87
CA TRP A 124 -10.62 5.80 -7.31
C TRP A 124 -9.28 5.48 -7.95
N TYR A 125 -8.68 4.38 -7.57
CA TYR A 125 -7.53 3.81 -8.26
C TYR A 125 -8.00 2.79 -9.29
N GLN A 126 -7.52 2.92 -10.53
CA GLN A 126 -7.55 1.85 -11.52
C GLN A 126 -6.31 0.99 -11.34
N MET A 127 -6.51 -0.27 -11.03
CA MET A 127 -5.44 -1.25 -11.00
C MET A 127 -5.19 -1.76 -12.42
N MET A 128 -3.91 -1.83 -12.78
CA MET A 128 -3.43 -2.25 -14.09
C MET A 128 -2.48 -3.43 -13.92
N GLU A 129 -2.50 -4.38 -14.83
CA GLU A 129 -1.56 -5.50 -14.87
C GLU A 129 -0.89 -5.61 -16.24
N ALA A 130 0.39 -6.02 -16.23
CA ALA A 130 1.12 -6.35 -17.44
C ALA A 130 1.97 -7.61 -17.24
N PRO A 131 2.18 -8.42 -18.29
CA PRO A 131 3.08 -9.56 -18.23
C PRO A 131 4.52 -9.09 -17.99
N PRO A 132 5.37 -9.98 -17.46
CA PRO A 132 6.81 -9.73 -17.35
C PRO A 132 7.43 -9.28 -18.68
N LEU A 133 8.51 -8.52 -18.58
CA LEU A 133 9.30 -8.02 -19.72
C LEU A 133 10.72 -8.59 -19.66
N ASP A 134 11.11 -9.44 -20.58
CA ASP A 134 12.41 -10.11 -20.56
C ASP A 134 13.58 -9.13 -20.82
N VAL A 135 13.32 -8.02 -21.49
CA VAL A 135 14.34 -7.01 -21.78
C VAL A 135 14.46 -6.06 -20.60
N ALA A 136 15.68 -5.90 -20.08
CA ALA A 136 15.94 -4.89 -19.05
C ALA A 136 15.71 -3.48 -19.62
N PRO A 137 15.05 -2.60 -18.85
CA PRO A 137 14.82 -1.24 -19.33
C PRO A 137 16.14 -0.49 -19.51
N THR A 138 16.22 0.29 -20.55
CA THR A 138 17.33 1.21 -20.76
C THR A 138 16.91 2.61 -20.37
N SER A 139 17.72 3.28 -19.57
CA SER A 139 17.53 4.69 -19.31
C SER A 139 17.80 5.52 -20.58
N ARG A 140 17.05 6.60 -20.75
CA ARG A 140 17.28 7.51 -21.88
C ARG A 140 18.61 8.26 -21.75
N PRO A 141 19.17 8.82 -22.85
CA PRO A 141 20.35 9.68 -22.77
C PRO A 141 20.20 10.77 -21.72
N GLY A 142 21.21 10.95 -20.89
CA GLY A 142 21.23 11.93 -19.81
C GLY A 142 20.49 11.51 -18.54
N THR A 143 19.96 10.27 -18.47
CA THR A 143 19.39 9.72 -17.24
C THR A 143 20.08 8.44 -16.81
N THR A 144 20.03 8.15 -15.51
CA THR A 144 20.60 6.94 -14.89
C THR A 144 19.53 6.22 -14.09
N LEU A 145 19.43 4.92 -14.32
CA LEU A 145 18.61 4.02 -13.51
C LEU A 145 19.56 3.22 -12.60
N ARG A 146 19.40 3.38 -11.28
CA ARG A 146 20.27 2.71 -10.30
C ARG A 146 19.50 2.14 -9.12
N PRO A 147 20.05 1.14 -8.43
CA PRO A 147 19.54 0.71 -7.13
C PRO A 147 19.53 1.87 -6.12
N MET A 148 18.48 1.90 -5.29
CA MET A 148 18.37 2.83 -4.17
C MET A 148 19.34 2.42 -3.06
N ARG A 149 19.84 3.41 -2.30
CA ARG A 149 20.62 3.25 -1.09
C ARG A 149 19.90 3.81 0.10
N HIS A 150 20.31 3.42 1.29
CA HIS A 150 19.70 3.95 2.52
C HIS A 150 19.81 5.48 2.62
N GLU A 151 20.88 6.08 2.15
CA GLU A 151 21.10 7.53 2.09
C GLU A 151 20.10 8.30 1.20
N ASP A 152 19.43 7.60 0.27
CA ASP A 152 18.44 8.19 -0.63
C ASP A 152 17.06 8.36 0.04
N VAL A 153 16.82 7.76 1.20
CA VAL A 153 15.49 7.70 1.85
C VAL A 153 14.86 9.08 2.04
N ASP A 154 15.63 10.06 2.49
CA ASP A 154 15.11 11.42 2.69
C ASP A 154 14.74 12.12 1.39
N ARG A 155 15.52 11.90 0.34
CA ARG A 155 15.28 12.47 -0.99
C ARG A 155 14.06 11.84 -1.64
N VAL A 156 13.94 10.53 -1.55
CA VAL A 156 12.76 9.75 -1.98
C VAL A 156 11.54 10.17 -1.17
N GLY A 157 11.66 10.28 0.15
CA GLY A 157 10.58 10.70 1.03
C GLY A 157 10.02 12.09 0.71
N ARG A 158 10.85 13.03 0.23
CA ARG A 158 10.35 14.35 -0.22
C ARG A 158 9.48 14.25 -1.47
N LEU A 159 9.88 13.44 -2.45
CA LEU A 159 9.07 13.24 -3.67
C LEU A 159 7.80 12.45 -3.34
N ASP A 160 7.90 11.47 -2.47
CA ASP A 160 6.78 10.68 -1.99
C ASP A 160 5.74 11.53 -1.24
N LEU A 161 6.20 12.37 -0.31
CA LEU A 161 5.36 13.31 0.43
C LEU A 161 4.59 14.26 -0.50
N ARG A 162 5.26 14.78 -1.54
CA ARG A 162 4.61 15.60 -2.57
C ARG A 162 3.50 14.84 -3.29
N ALA A 163 3.76 13.60 -3.68
CA ALA A 163 2.81 12.78 -4.42
C ALA A 163 1.62 12.34 -3.56
N THR A 164 1.87 11.94 -2.31
CA THR A 164 0.90 11.27 -1.44
C THR A 164 0.30 12.17 -0.37
N GLY A 165 0.99 13.26 0.00
CA GLY A 165 0.66 14.07 1.17
C GLY A 165 1.05 13.41 2.50
N GLU A 166 1.85 12.33 2.47
CA GLU A 166 2.15 11.46 3.61
C GLU A 166 3.65 11.32 3.85
N ASP A 167 4.08 11.31 5.10
CA ASP A 167 5.46 10.96 5.45
C ASP A 167 5.61 9.45 5.63
N ARG A 168 5.94 8.76 4.54
CA ARG A 168 6.08 7.30 4.52
C ARG A 168 7.52 6.81 4.66
N ARG A 169 8.47 7.66 5.08
CA ARG A 169 9.89 7.27 5.20
C ARG A 169 10.11 6.05 6.09
N SER A 170 9.31 5.89 7.15
CA SER A 170 9.36 4.71 8.03
C SER A 170 8.97 3.40 7.32
N LEU A 171 8.17 3.47 6.27
CA LEU A 171 7.78 2.33 5.43
C LEU A 171 8.78 2.11 4.29
N LEU A 172 9.23 3.20 3.64
CA LEU A 172 10.12 3.14 2.48
C LEU A 172 11.55 2.79 2.85
N GLY A 173 12.05 3.28 4.00
CA GLY A 173 13.42 3.04 4.45
C GLY A 173 13.79 1.57 4.58
N PRO A 174 13.03 0.73 5.29
CA PRO A 174 13.27 -0.70 5.38
C PRO A 174 13.17 -1.47 4.04
N LEU A 175 12.56 -0.86 3.03
CA LEU A 175 12.40 -1.42 1.68
C LEU A 175 13.44 -0.87 0.68
N SER A 176 14.35 0.00 1.11
CA SER A 176 15.32 0.67 0.24
C SER A 176 16.17 -0.30 -0.60
N GLU A 177 16.54 -1.45 -0.05
CA GLU A 177 17.30 -2.48 -0.78
C GLU A 177 16.53 -3.06 -2.00
N SER A 178 15.21 -2.98 -2.02
CA SER A 178 14.38 -3.34 -3.17
C SER A 178 14.06 -2.15 -4.08
N GLY A 179 14.60 -0.98 -3.75
CA GLY A 179 14.31 0.29 -4.42
C GLY A 179 15.21 0.56 -5.63
N TRP A 180 14.66 1.35 -6.56
CA TRP A 180 15.35 1.85 -7.74
C TRP A 180 15.02 3.32 -7.95
N LEU A 181 16.00 4.08 -8.40
CA LEU A 181 15.88 5.50 -8.70
C LEU A 181 16.15 5.76 -10.17
N LEU A 182 15.39 6.66 -10.76
CA LEU A 182 15.65 7.27 -12.06
C LEU A 182 16.09 8.71 -11.82
N GLU A 183 17.26 9.09 -12.36
CA GLU A 183 17.90 10.38 -12.10
C GLU A 183 18.41 11.04 -13.37
N ALA A 184 18.51 12.39 -13.36
CA ALA A 184 19.24 13.17 -14.34
C ALA A 184 20.22 14.11 -13.59
N GLY A 185 21.52 13.74 -13.58
CA GLY A 185 22.47 14.38 -12.67
C GLY A 185 22.02 14.23 -11.23
N ASP A 186 21.83 15.35 -10.53
CA ASP A 186 21.38 15.36 -9.14
C ASP A 186 19.83 15.37 -8.99
N GLU A 187 19.09 15.47 -10.09
CA GLU A 187 17.63 15.53 -10.06
C GLU A 187 17.04 14.12 -9.97
N LEU A 188 16.14 13.89 -8.98
CA LEU A 188 15.35 12.65 -8.87
C LEU A 188 14.11 12.76 -9.78
N LEU A 189 14.09 11.96 -10.84
CA LEU A 189 13.00 11.90 -11.81
C LEU A 189 11.92 10.88 -11.45
N GLY A 190 12.17 10.04 -10.46
CA GLY A 190 11.21 9.07 -9.97
C GLY A 190 11.85 7.92 -9.23
N PHE A 191 11.03 7.13 -8.59
CA PHE A 191 11.48 5.95 -7.86
C PHE A 191 10.47 4.79 -7.95
N LEU A 192 11.00 3.59 -7.73
CA LEU A 192 10.25 2.35 -7.60
C LEU A 192 10.73 1.65 -6.33
N ILE A 193 9.83 1.33 -5.39
CA ILE A 193 10.17 0.59 -4.16
C ILE A 193 9.11 -0.48 -3.91
N GLY A 194 9.54 -1.72 -3.72
CA GLY A 194 8.66 -2.84 -3.37
C GLY A 194 8.77 -4.00 -4.34
N MET A 195 7.72 -4.82 -4.37
CA MET A 195 7.64 -6.02 -5.19
C MET A 195 6.81 -5.75 -6.45
N PRO A 196 7.03 -6.51 -7.55
CA PRO A 196 6.28 -6.30 -8.80
C PRO A 196 4.75 -6.29 -8.66
N GLN A 197 4.21 -6.94 -7.64
CA GLN A 197 2.77 -7.02 -7.37
C GLN A 197 2.27 -5.94 -6.40
N ALA A 198 3.18 -5.22 -5.73
CA ALA A 198 2.87 -4.16 -4.77
C ALA A 198 4.09 -3.25 -4.60
N ALA A 199 4.19 -2.21 -5.41
CA ALA A 199 5.31 -1.29 -5.40
C ALA A 199 4.83 0.16 -5.41
N ALA A 200 5.38 1.00 -4.53
CA ALA A 200 5.30 2.43 -4.69
C ALA A 200 6.10 2.82 -5.93
N LEU A 201 5.44 3.45 -6.89
CA LEU A 201 6.06 4.02 -8.08
C LEU A 201 5.58 5.46 -8.22
N ILE A 202 6.50 6.38 -8.07
CA ILE A 202 6.25 7.81 -8.17
C ILE A 202 7.15 8.40 -9.25
N ALA A 203 6.55 9.12 -10.19
CA ALA A 203 7.28 9.83 -11.24
C ALA A 203 6.51 11.08 -11.69
N PRO A 204 7.18 12.25 -11.78
CA PRO A 204 6.54 13.50 -12.19
C PRO A 204 6.07 13.54 -13.65
N SER A 205 6.63 12.70 -14.51
CA SER A 205 6.24 12.68 -15.92
C SER A 205 5.88 11.27 -16.42
N PRO A 206 4.96 11.14 -17.38
CA PRO A 206 4.64 9.84 -18.00
C PRO A 206 5.87 9.18 -18.63
N ARG A 207 6.79 9.98 -19.16
CA ARG A 207 8.03 9.48 -19.79
C ARG A 207 8.96 8.81 -18.78
N ASP A 208 9.09 9.40 -17.58
CA ASP A 208 9.94 8.86 -16.52
C ASP A 208 9.26 7.65 -15.88
N ALA A 209 7.94 7.69 -15.72
CA ALA A 209 7.14 6.56 -15.27
C ALA A 209 7.31 5.33 -16.17
N THR A 210 7.37 5.49 -17.50
CA THR A 210 7.54 4.38 -18.44
C THR A 210 8.80 3.57 -18.14
N CYS A 211 9.93 4.23 -17.91
CA CYS A 211 11.19 3.54 -17.58
C CYS A 211 11.06 2.70 -16.31
N LEU A 212 10.42 3.24 -15.27
CA LEU A 212 10.21 2.54 -14.00
C LEU A 212 9.14 1.43 -14.12
N LEU A 213 8.12 1.62 -14.95
CA LEU A 213 7.11 0.59 -15.24
C LEU A 213 7.71 -0.59 -16.02
N ASP A 214 8.60 -0.32 -16.98
CA ASP A 214 9.33 -1.37 -17.69
C ASP A 214 10.28 -2.11 -16.76
N LEU A 215 10.93 -1.40 -15.83
CA LEU A 215 11.72 -2.02 -14.78
C LEU A 215 10.85 -2.92 -13.89
N LEU A 216 9.69 -2.46 -13.48
CA LEU A 216 8.75 -3.23 -12.67
C LEU A 216 8.35 -4.54 -13.37
N ARG A 217 8.07 -4.48 -14.68
CA ARG A 217 7.79 -5.67 -15.51
C ARG A 217 9.02 -6.57 -15.64
N HIS A 218 10.21 -5.98 -15.80
CA HIS A 218 11.45 -6.76 -15.84
C HIS A 218 11.72 -7.50 -14.53
N LEU A 219 11.53 -6.84 -13.40
CA LEU A 219 11.66 -7.49 -12.08
C LEU A 219 10.63 -8.62 -11.89
N ALA A 220 9.46 -8.53 -12.51
CA ALA A 220 8.42 -9.55 -12.46
C ALA A 220 8.85 -10.89 -13.13
N THR A 221 9.87 -10.89 -13.98
CA THR A 221 10.43 -12.15 -14.55
C THR A 221 10.96 -13.09 -13.48
N ARG A 222 11.39 -12.54 -12.33
CA ARG A 222 11.91 -13.29 -11.18
C ARG A 222 10.82 -13.74 -10.21
N SER A 223 9.61 -13.23 -10.37
CA SER A 223 8.44 -13.59 -9.57
C SER A 223 7.41 -14.30 -10.47
N ARG A 224 6.64 -15.22 -9.87
CA ARG A 224 5.59 -15.92 -10.65
C ARG A 224 4.33 -15.05 -10.67
N GLY A 225 4.22 -14.12 -11.62
CA GLY A 225 3.02 -13.30 -11.78
C GLY A 225 3.27 -12.03 -12.58
N ASN A 226 2.17 -11.34 -12.89
CA ASN A 226 2.19 -10.07 -13.60
C ASN A 226 2.71 -8.94 -12.71
N ALA A 227 3.29 -7.93 -13.33
CA ALA A 227 3.53 -6.64 -12.68
C ALA A 227 2.20 -5.91 -12.49
N ARG A 228 2.09 -5.13 -11.40
CA ARG A 228 0.92 -4.31 -11.07
C ARG A 228 1.28 -2.84 -10.97
N ALA A 229 0.45 -2.00 -11.57
CA ALA A 229 0.48 -0.55 -11.44
C ALA A 229 -0.88 -0.07 -10.91
N ALA A 230 -0.92 1.16 -10.41
CA ALA A 230 -2.15 1.78 -9.95
C ALA A 230 -2.11 3.26 -10.28
N VAL A 231 -3.15 3.77 -10.93
CA VAL A 231 -3.30 5.19 -11.25
C VAL A 231 -4.67 5.68 -10.84
N VAL A 232 -4.77 6.94 -10.47
CA VAL A 232 -6.05 7.53 -10.11
C VAL A 232 -6.93 7.66 -11.36
N LEU A 233 -8.18 7.20 -11.27
CA LEU A 233 -9.19 7.45 -12.30
C LEU A 233 -9.36 8.96 -12.49
N GLY A 234 -9.37 9.40 -13.77
CA GLY A 234 -9.31 10.82 -14.14
C GLY A 234 -7.91 11.27 -14.55
N ASN A 235 -6.85 10.48 -14.29
CA ASN A 235 -5.53 10.70 -14.90
C ASN A 235 -5.48 10.02 -16.28
N GLU A 236 -6.28 10.54 -17.21
CA GLU A 236 -6.42 9.99 -18.57
C GLU A 236 -5.08 9.86 -19.34
N PRO A 237 -4.12 10.82 -19.21
CA PRO A 237 -2.81 10.65 -19.83
C PRO A 237 -2.07 9.41 -19.34
N ALA A 238 -2.12 9.12 -18.02
CA ALA A 238 -1.45 7.96 -17.44
C ALA A 238 -2.13 6.65 -17.89
N LEU A 239 -3.46 6.60 -17.89
CA LEU A 239 -4.21 5.42 -18.34
C LEU A 239 -3.87 5.09 -19.79
N ARG A 240 -3.93 6.07 -20.70
CA ARG A 240 -3.54 5.87 -22.11
C ARG A 240 -2.08 5.42 -22.27
N GLN A 241 -1.17 5.97 -21.48
CA GLN A 241 0.24 5.59 -21.50
C GLN A 241 0.41 4.12 -21.10
N LEU A 242 -0.24 3.68 -20.02
CA LEU A 242 -0.21 2.30 -19.58
C LEU A 242 -0.78 1.35 -20.64
N GLU A 243 -1.98 1.62 -21.15
CA GLU A 243 -2.61 0.80 -22.18
C GLU A 243 -1.76 0.68 -23.45
N SER A 244 -1.20 1.79 -23.93
CA SER A 244 -0.30 1.79 -25.11
C SER A 244 1.01 1.04 -24.87
N SER A 245 1.40 0.86 -23.62
CA SER A 245 2.60 0.12 -23.19
C SER A 245 2.31 -1.35 -22.81
N GLY A 246 1.11 -1.85 -23.12
CA GLY A 246 0.74 -3.25 -22.90
C GLY A 246 0.27 -3.60 -21.49
N TRP A 247 -0.17 -2.60 -20.72
CA TRP A 247 -0.87 -2.80 -19.47
C TRP A 247 -2.38 -2.91 -19.71
N SER A 248 -3.05 -3.77 -18.96
CA SER A 248 -4.49 -3.98 -19.07
C SER A 248 -5.17 -3.63 -17.74
N PRO A 249 -6.33 -2.95 -17.77
CA PRO A 249 -7.09 -2.66 -16.56
C PRO A 249 -7.66 -3.96 -15.97
N THR A 250 -7.68 -4.05 -14.64
CA THR A 250 -8.25 -5.18 -13.90
C THR A 250 -9.49 -4.77 -13.12
N PHE A 251 -9.29 -4.04 -12.02
CA PHE A 251 -10.40 -3.55 -11.20
C PHE A 251 -10.12 -2.13 -10.71
N ALA A 252 -11.17 -1.43 -10.32
CA ALA A 252 -11.05 -0.16 -9.64
C ALA A 252 -11.39 -0.31 -8.15
N THR A 253 -10.71 0.47 -7.31
CA THR A 253 -10.91 0.42 -5.86
C THR A 253 -10.87 1.84 -5.27
N PRO A 254 -11.76 2.19 -4.34
CA PRO A 254 -11.79 3.54 -3.79
C PRO A 254 -10.78 3.72 -2.66
N ARG A 255 -10.05 4.83 -2.73
CA ARG A 255 -9.39 5.44 -1.58
C ARG A 255 -10.44 6.25 -0.84
N MET A 256 -10.57 5.97 0.47
CA MET A 256 -11.54 6.66 1.32
C MET A 256 -10.82 7.37 2.45
N LEU A 257 -11.33 8.53 2.83
CA LEU A 257 -10.81 9.34 3.92
C LEU A 257 -11.87 9.66 4.97
N ARG A 258 -11.41 9.78 6.23
CA ARG A 258 -12.11 10.38 7.35
C ARG A 258 -11.21 11.43 7.99
N GLY A 259 -11.73 12.61 8.31
CA GLY A 259 -10.96 13.74 8.85
C GLY A 259 -10.67 14.84 7.82
N GLU A 260 -9.51 15.48 7.94
CA GLU A 260 -9.09 16.61 7.11
C GLU A 260 -8.71 16.16 5.68
N SER A 261 -8.74 17.10 4.73
CA SER A 261 -8.25 16.85 3.38
C SER A 261 -6.72 16.80 3.36
N ILE A 262 -6.16 15.95 2.50
CA ILE A 262 -4.72 15.81 2.34
C ILE A 262 -4.30 16.55 1.07
N PRO A 263 -3.32 17.47 1.13
CA PRO A 263 -2.73 18.04 -0.07
C PRO A 263 -1.82 16.97 -0.72
N TRP A 264 -2.20 16.47 -1.88
CA TRP A 264 -1.46 15.45 -2.63
C TRP A 264 -1.52 15.69 -4.13
N GLU A 265 -0.57 15.13 -4.87
CA GLU A 265 -0.50 15.20 -6.33
C GLU A 265 -0.68 13.79 -6.94
N PRO A 266 -1.91 13.27 -7.05
CA PRO A 266 -2.16 11.90 -7.49
C PRO A 266 -1.69 11.60 -8.92
N ALA A 267 -1.48 12.62 -9.74
CA ALA A 267 -0.94 12.46 -11.09
C ALA A 267 0.51 11.93 -11.09
N LEU A 268 1.23 12.04 -9.97
CA LEU A 268 2.59 11.51 -9.81
C LEU A 268 2.61 10.02 -9.44
N ILE A 269 1.47 9.45 -9.04
CA ILE A 269 1.35 8.08 -8.53
C ILE A 269 1.08 7.12 -9.69
N TRP A 270 1.95 6.13 -9.86
CA TRP A 270 1.87 5.08 -10.88
C TRP A 270 1.82 3.68 -10.27
N GLY A 271 2.01 3.56 -8.98
CA GLY A 271 1.95 2.32 -8.24
C GLY A 271 1.72 2.55 -6.74
N LEU A 272 1.06 1.60 -6.08
CA LEU A 272 0.80 1.62 -4.66
C LEU A 272 1.71 0.64 -3.92
N LEU A 273 2.25 1.07 -2.79
CA LEU A 273 3.03 0.19 -1.90
C LEU A 273 2.18 -0.97 -1.37
N GLY A 274 0.87 -0.78 -1.33
CA GLY A 274 -0.13 -1.78 -0.98
C GLY A 274 -1.40 -1.14 -0.44
N PHE A 275 -2.47 -1.92 -0.35
CA PHE A 275 -3.79 -1.43 0.08
C PHE A 275 -3.87 -1.08 1.57
N SER A 276 -2.81 -1.32 2.33
CA SER A 276 -2.75 -1.01 3.76
C SER A 276 -1.87 0.19 4.09
N PHE A 277 -1.23 0.79 3.08
CA PHE A 277 -0.22 1.85 3.27
C PHE A 277 -0.31 2.99 2.26
N GLY A 278 -1.16 2.86 1.24
CA GLY A 278 -1.23 3.80 0.12
C GLY A 278 -0.20 3.63 -0.97
#